data_8316f29fe5f80764f612f5e10e4bd482
#
_entry.id   8316f29fe5f80764f612f5e10e4bd482
#
_cell.length_a   1.000
_cell.length_b   1.000
_cell.length_c   1.000
_cell.angle_alpha   90.00
_cell.angle_beta   90.00
_cell.angle_gamma   90.00
#
_symmetry.space_group_name_H-M   'P 1'
#
loop_
_entity.id
_entity.type
_entity.pdbx_description
1 polymer ?
#
loop_
_entity_poly.entity_id
_entity_poly.type
_entity_poly.pdbx_seq_one_letter_code
_entity_poly.pdbx_strand_id
1 'polypeptide(L)'
;EPEECRLQKESSNKTDFLTVHGLWPALPKSIAARGVDERRWMRFGCATRPVPNMPEAKASRKCDAAETGLSLTGAAKLNSVMPGAGGNSCLERYEYAKHGVCFGFDPDAYFGTMVRMNQEVKHSAAGKFLAENYGKTVRRSDFDAAVAKSWGKQSVKAFKLTCHGNPAYLTEMQISLNASTINNPLSAGSFAPQPHPGNCGKQFVIDKAGY
;
A
#
# COMPACT_ATOMS: atom_id res chain seq x y z
N GLU A 1 -15.25 0.58 7.31
CA GLU A 1 -14.06 1.33 7.73
C GLU A 1 -12.82 0.43 7.57
N PRO A 2 -11.72 0.90 6.93
CA PRO A 2 -10.49 0.13 6.84
C PRO A 2 -9.96 -0.24 8.22
N GLU A 3 -9.40 -1.44 8.35
CA GLU A 3 -8.89 -1.96 9.63
C GLU A 3 -7.81 -1.06 10.22
N GLU A 4 -6.97 -0.49 9.37
CA GLU A 4 -5.90 0.44 9.75
C GLU A 4 -6.46 1.71 10.43
N CYS A 5 -7.59 2.23 9.95
CA CYS A 5 -8.24 3.39 10.55
C CYS A 5 -8.81 3.05 11.93
N ARG A 6 -9.42 1.87 12.08
CA ARG A 6 -9.92 1.38 13.37
C ARG A 6 -8.79 1.19 14.39
N LEU A 7 -7.69 0.57 13.96
CA LEU A 7 -6.53 0.35 14.81
C LEU A 7 -5.85 1.65 15.23
N GLN A 8 -5.84 2.66 14.37
CA GLN A 8 -5.35 3.99 14.74
C GLN A 8 -6.23 4.69 15.77
N LYS A 9 -7.55 4.48 15.75
CA LYS A 9 -8.45 5.00 16.79
C LYS A 9 -8.15 4.40 18.17
N GLU A 10 -7.81 3.12 18.19
CA GLU A 10 -7.50 2.36 19.41
C GLU A 10 -6.08 2.62 19.92
N SER A 11 -5.19 3.16 19.08
CA SER A 11 -3.80 3.45 19.43
C SER A 11 -3.65 4.82 20.07
N SER A 12 -2.91 4.89 21.19
CA SER A 12 -2.50 6.16 21.83
C SER A 12 -1.51 6.98 21.00
N ASN A 13 -0.83 6.37 20.03
CA ASN A 13 0.13 7.00 19.12
C ASN A 13 -0.48 7.34 17.77
N LYS A 14 -1.35 8.33 17.73
CA LYS A 14 -2.05 8.84 16.51
C LYS A 14 -1.15 9.73 15.64
N THR A 15 0.08 9.36 15.40
CA THR A 15 1.04 10.31 14.81
C THR A 15 1.19 10.21 13.30
N ASP A 16 0.65 9.19 12.66
CA ASP A 16 0.92 8.98 11.24
C ASP A 16 -0.34 8.87 10.38
N PHE A 17 -0.55 9.90 9.56
CA PHE A 17 -1.70 9.97 8.65
C PHE A 17 -1.54 9.09 7.39
N LEU A 18 -0.32 8.80 6.97
CA LEU A 18 -0.03 7.98 5.80
C LEU A 18 0.54 6.63 6.26
N THR A 19 -0.34 5.64 6.35
CA THR A 19 0.04 4.26 6.66
C THR A 19 0.25 3.45 5.40
N VAL A 20 0.97 2.34 5.50
CA VAL A 20 1.12 1.38 4.41
C VAL A 20 0.24 0.15 4.67
N HIS A 21 -0.47 -0.30 3.64
CA HIS A 21 -1.25 -1.54 3.70
C HIS A 21 -0.41 -2.73 3.23
N GLY A 22 0.23 -2.63 2.07
CA GLY A 22 1.03 -3.71 1.50
C GLY A 22 1.78 -3.30 0.24
N LEU A 23 2.67 -4.17 -0.21
CA LEU A 23 3.35 -4.09 -1.50
C LEU A 23 2.90 -5.27 -2.36
N TRP A 24 2.12 -5.00 -3.40
CA TRP A 24 1.42 -6.01 -4.18
C TRP A 24 2.02 -6.14 -5.57
N PRO A 25 2.65 -7.27 -5.90
CA PRO A 25 3.16 -7.47 -7.24
C PRO A 25 2.01 -7.66 -8.23
N ALA A 26 2.13 -7.02 -9.39
CA ALA A 26 1.27 -7.31 -10.53
C ALA A 26 1.41 -8.78 -10.95
N LEU A 27 0.43 -9.31 -11.69
CA LEU A 27 0.49 -10.68 -12.21
C LEU A 27 1.75 -10.90 -13.05
N PRO A 28 2.67 -11.78 -12.63
CA PRO A 28 3.88 -12.07 -13.40
C PRO A 28 3.54 -12.71 -14.74
N LYS A 29 4.24 -12.30 -15.81
CA LYS A 29 4.04 -12.84 -17.16
C LYS A 29 4.17 -14.36 -17.21
N SER A 30 5.10 -14.95 -16.46
CA SER A 30 5.31 -16.40 -16.36
C SER A 30 4.13 -17.14 -15.73
N ILE A 31 3.39 -16.49 -14.83
CA ILE A 31 2.18 -17.03 -14.18
C ILE A 31 0.97 -16.85 -15.11
N ALA A 32 0.86 -15.68 -15.74
CA ALA A 32 -0.18 -15.41 -16.75
C ALA A 32 -0.13 -16.40 -17.90
N ALA A 33 1.07 -16.73 -18.40
CA ALA A 33 1.28 -17.72 -19.46
C ALA A 33 0.80 -19.14 -19.08
N ARG A 34 0.56 -19.42 -17.81
CA ARG A 34 0.00 -20.68 -17.30
C ARG A 34 -1.53 -20.63 -17.10
N GLY A 35 -2.20 -19.60 -17.65
CA GLY A 35 -3.66 -19.46 -17.62
C GLY A 35 -4.22 -18.81 -16.35
N VAL A 36 -3.40 -18.13 -15.57
CA VAL A 36 -3.86 -17.32 -14.43
C VAL A 36 -4.22 -15.93 -14.93
N ASP A 37 -5.45 -15.49 -14.67
CA ASP A 37 -5.90 -14.11 -14.93
C ASP A 37 -5.63 -13.20 -13.73
N GLU A 38 -5.75 -11.87 -13.95
CA GLU A 38 -5.53 -10.86 -12.91
C GLU A 38 -6.48 -11.01 -11.72
N ARG A 39 -7.75 -11.36 -11.95
CA ARG A 39 -8.75 -11.52 -10.88
C ARG A 39 -8.35 -12.66 -9.95
N ARG A 40 -7.90 -13.78 -10.52
CA ARG A 40 -7.44 -14.94 -9.76
C ARG A 40 -6.16 -14.62 -9.00
N TRP A 41 -5.23 -13.93 -9.66
CA TRP A 41 -4.00 -13.47 -9.02
C TRP A 41 -4.27 -12.53 -7.85
N MET A 42 -5.09 -11.50 -8.03
CA MET A 42 -5.47 -10.57 -6.98
C MET A 42 -6.17 -11.25 -5.80
N ARG A 43 -6.96 -12.29 -6.08
CA ARG A 43 -7.66 -13.04 -5.03
C ARG A 43 -6.71 -13.91 -4.20
N PHE A 44 -5.85 -14.68 -4.84
CA PHE A 44 -5.07 -15.74 -4.19
C PHE A 44 -3.58 -15.42 -4.04
N GLY A 45 -3.02 -14.50 -4.82
CA GLY A 45 -1.59 -14.18 -4.79
C GLY A 45 -0.72 -15.41 -4.92
N CYS A 46 0.22 -15.58 -4.00
CA CYS A 46 1.15 -16.72 -3.96
C CYS A 46 0.47 -18.10 -3.80
N ALA A 47 -0.77 -18.16 -3.32
CA ALA A 47 -1.54 -19.41 -3.26
C ALA A 47 -2.24 -19.76 -4.60
N THR A 48 -2.09 -18.93 -5.63
CA THR A 48 -2.64 -19.21 -6.96
C THR A 48 -1.93 -20.41 -7.61
N ARG A 49 -2.69 -21.43 -8.03
CA ARG A 49 -2.16 -22.48 -8.88
C ARG A 49 -1.94 -21.96 -10.31
N PRO A 50 -0.84 -22.30 -10.98
CA PRO A 50 0.16 -23.32 -10.68
C PRO A 50 1.45 -22.78 -10.00
N VAL A 51 1.40 -21.72 -9.23
CA VAL A 51 2.54 -21.34 -8.39
C VAL A 51 2.81 -22.47 -7.37
N PRO A 52 4.05 -22.65 -6.87
CA PRO A 52 4.35 -23.63 -5.85
C PRO A 52 3.32 -23.62 -4.72
N ASN A 53 2.98 -24.80 -4.22
CA ASN A 53 1.84 -25.06 -3.34
C ASN A 53 1.93 -24.29 -2.01
N MET A 54 1.65 -22.98 -2.06
CA MET A 54 1.62 -22.12 -0.88
C MET A 54 0.24 -22.18 -0.23
N PRO A 55 0.16 -22.22 1.11
CA PRO A 55 -1.11 -22.14 1.82
C PRO A 55 -1.81 -20.81 1.55
N GLU A 56 -3.11 -20.85 1.37
CA GLU A 56 -3.93 -19.65 1.19
C GLU A 56 -3.99 -18.85 2.50
N ALA A 57 -3.52 -17.61 2.46
CA ALA A 57 -3.74 -16.66 3.53
C ALA A 57 -5.17 -16.11 3.47
N LYS A 58 -5.91 -16.16 4.60
CA LYS A 58 -7.31 -15.70 4.68
C LYS A 58 -7.39 -14.36 5.39
N ALA A 59 -8.01 -13.37 4.74
CA ALA A 59 -8.18 -12.02 5.31
C ALA A 59 -8.95 -12.02 6.66
N SER A 60 -9.88 -12.97 6.86
CA SER A 60 -10.63 -13.12 8.12
C SER A 60 -9.84 -13.81 9.23
N ARG A 61 -8.68 -14.41 8.93
CA ARG A 61 -7.84 -15.16 9.88
C ARG A 61 -6.37 -14.94 9.55
N LYS A 62 -5.93 -13.69 9.57
CA LYS A 62 -4.57 -13.28 9.16
C LYS A 62 -3.50 -13.93 10.02
N CYS A 63 -3.77 -14.11 11.31
CA CYS A 63 -2.84 -14.73 12.26
C CYS A 63 -2.66 -16.24 12.06
N ASP A 64 -3.50 -16.90 11.25
CA ASP A 64 -3.27 -18.30 10.85
C ASP A 64 -2.13 -18.43 9.82
N ALA A 65 -1.76 -17.35 9.15
CA ALA A 65 -0.60 -17.36 8.27
C ALA A 65 0.70 -17.51 9.10
N ALA A 66 1.68 -18.18 8.50
CA ALA A 66 2.97 -18.40 9.15
C ALA A 66 3.64 -17.08 9.56
N GLU A 67 4.38 -17.11 10.63
CA GLU A 67 5.24 -15.99 11.02
C GLU A 67 6.22 -15.64 9.90
N THR A 68 6.44 -14.35 9.70
CA THR A 68 7.25 -13.88 8.58
C THR A 68 8.75 -14.13 8.78
N GLY A 69 9.20 -14.28 10.03
CA GLY A 69 10.63 -14.32 10.36
C GLY A 69 11.30 -12.93 10.32
N LEU A 70 10.50 -11.86 10.33
CA LEU A 70 10.99 -10.49 10.35
C LEU A 70 11.84 -10.23 11.61
N SER A 71 12.98 -9.55 11.46
CA SER A 71 13.84 -9.19 12.59
C SER A 71 13.11 -8.23 13.55
N LEU A 72 13.54 -8.20 14.82
CA LEU A 72 12.98 -7.26 15.81
C LEU A 72 13.09 -5.80 15.34
N THR A 73 14.21 -5.44 14.71
CA THR A 73 14.42 -4.10 14.15
C THR A 73 13.48 -3.85 12.96
N GLY A 74 13.29 -4.83 12.09
CA GLY A 74 12.35 -4.77 10.96
C GLY A 74 10.92 -4.61 11.46
N ALA A 75 10.52 -5.40 12.45
CA ALA A 75 9.19 -5.32 13.07
C ALA A 75 8.91 -3.94 13.71
N ALA A 76 9.89 -3.39 14.45
CA ALA A 76 9.74 -2.05 15.04
C ALA A 76 9.54 -0.96 13.99
N LYS A 77 10.32 -1.01 12.89
CA LYS A 77 10.17 -0.07 11.77
C LYS A 77 8.82 -0.23 11.07
N LEU A 78 8.41 -1.48 10.81
CA LEU A 78 7.13 -1.77 10.16
C LEU A 78 5.94 -1.27 11.00
N ASN A 79 5.95 -1.53 12.31
CA ASN A 79 4.88 -1.11 13.22
C ASN A 79 4.68 0.43 13.23
N SER A 80 5.71 1.20 12.92
CA SER A 80 5.60 2.66 12.85
C SER A 80 4.81 3.16 11.63
N VAL A 81 4.64 2.33 10.60
CA VAL A 81 3.96 2.71 9.34
C VAL A 81 2.79 1.79 8.97
N MET A 82 2.70 0.62 9.58
CA MET A 82 1.64 -0.39 9.35
C MET A 82 0.95 -0.72 10.68
N PRO A 83 -0.10 0.02 11.08
CA PRO A 83 -0.78 -0.17 12.37
C PRO A 83 -1.35 -1.57 12.57
N GLY A 84 -1.67 -2.29 11.48
CA GLY A 84 -2.13 -3.68 11.51
C GLY A 84 -1.03 -4.73 11.65
N ALA A 85 0.25 -4.33 11.67
CA ALA A 85 1.34 -5.29 11.85
C ALA A 85 1.44 -5.74 13.30
N GLY A 86 1.64 -7.04 13.48
CA GLY A 86 1.74 -7.67 14.81
C GLY A 86 0.42 -7.72 15.60
N GLY A 87 0.54 -8.00 16.89
CA GLY A 87 -0.59 -8.07 17.80
C GLY A 87 -1.70 -9.03 17.36
N ASN A 88 -2.94 -8.60 17.48
CA ASN A 88 -4.12 -9.39 17.13
C ASN A 88 -4.51 -9.31 15.66
N SER A 89 -3.92 -8.40 14.88
CA SER A 89 -4.26 -8.19 13.47
C SER A 89 -3.41 -9.03 12.51
N CYS A 90 -2.12 -9.19 12.79
CA CYS A 90 -1.17 -9.97 11.98
C CYS A 90 -1.24 -9.63 10.47
N LEU A 91 -1.44 -8.34 10.13
CA LEU A 91 -1.55 -7.92 8.74
C LEU A 91 -0.28 -8.24 7.96
N GLU A 92 0.89 -8.11 8.58
CA GLU A 92 2.18 -8.43 7.99
C GLU A 92 2.30 -9.90 7.56
N ARG A 93 1.74 -10.83 8.34
CA ARG A 93 1.74 -12.25 7.98
C ARG A 93 0.90 -12.51 6.75
N TYR A 94 -0.28 -11.91 6.71
CA TYR A 94 -1.20 -12.01 5.58
C TYR A 94 -0.58 -11.43 4.29
N GLU A 95 -0.05 -10.21 4.37
CA GLU A 95 0.56 -9.52 3.23
C GLU A 95 1.77 -10.27 2.69
N TYR A 96 2.65 -10.75 3.57
CA TYR A 96 3.83 -11.51 3.14
C TYR A 96 3.46 -12.87 2.56
N ALA A 97 2.57 -13.63 3.20
CA ALA A 97 2.10 -14.92 2.69
C ALA A 97 1.42 -14.79 1.33
N LYS A 98 0.67 -13.71 1.11
CA LYS A 98 -0.07 -13.50 -0.14
C LYS A 98 0.78 -12.87 -1.24
N HIS A 99 1.72 -11.99 -0.91
CA HIS A 99 2.36 -11.12 -1.90
C HIS A 99 3.89 -11.17 -1.92
N GLY A 100 4.54 -11.68 -0.88
CA GLY A 100 6.00 -11.68 -0.73
C GLY A 100 6.65 -13.04 -0.92
N VAL A 101 6.11 -14.07 -0.27
CA VAL A 101 6.78 -15.37 -0.08
C VAL A 101 7.12 -16.10 -1.38
N CYS A 102 6.29 -16.02 -2.40
CA CYS A 102 6.50 -16.74 -3.67
C CYS A 102 7.54 -16.08 -4.60
N PHE A 103 8.00 -14.89 -4.26
CA PHE A 103 9.07 -14.22 -4.98
C PHE A 103 10.45 -14.45 -4.32
N GLY A 104 10.50 -15.18 -3.22
CA GLY A 104 11.74 -15.44 -2.48
C GLY A 104 12.32 -14.17 -1.84
N PHE A 105 11.51 -13.16 -1.59
CA PHE A 105 11.95 -11.97 -0.86
C PHE A 105 12.28 -12.35 0.58
N ASP A 106 13.42 -11.89 1.06
CA ASP A 106 13.70 -11.83 2.48
C ASP A 106 12.68 -10.90 3.18
N PRO A 107 12.11 -11.29 4.34
CA PRO A 107 11.10 -10.48 5.03
C PRO A 107 11.57 -9.07 5.37
N ASP A 108 12.82 -8.93 5.85
CA ASP A 108 13.37 -7.60 6.17
C ASP A 108 13.55 -6.73 4.92
N ALA A 109 13.93 -7.32 3.79
CA ALA A 109 14.02 -6.61 2.51
C ALA A 109 12.63 -6.20 2.00
N TYR A 110 11.63 -7.11 2.07
CA TYR A 110 10.27 -6.84 1.62
C TYR A 110 9.61 -5.70 2.41
N PHE A 111 9.59 -5.83 3.74
CA PHE A 111 9.00 -4.81 4.60
C PHE A 111 9.84 -3.55 4.70
N GLY A 112 11.18 -3.67 4.65
CA GLY A 112 12.09 -2.54 4.59
C GLY A 112 11.83 -1.65 3.35
N THR A 113 11.51 -2.26 2.22
CA THR A 113 11.09 -1.55 1.00
C THR A 113 9.80 -0.77 1.22
N MET A 114 8.79 -1.36 1.87
CA MET A 114 7.54 -0.66 2.19
C MET A 114 7.77 0.52 3.12
N VAL A 115 8.54 0.34 4.19
CA VAL A 115 8.90 1.41 5.14
C VAL A 115 9.59 2.56 4.43
N ARG A 116 10.61 2.25 3.61
CA ARG A 116 11.35 3.26 2.84
C ARG A 116 10.43 4.05 1.92
N MET A 117 9.62 3.37 1.11
CA MET A 117 8.70 4.03 0.18
C MET A 117 7.66 4.88 0.88
N ASN A 118 7.09 4.40 2.00
CA ASN A 118 6.18 5.18 2.81
C ASN A 118 6.83 6.49 3.28
N GLN A 119 8.06 6.43 3.78
CA GLN A 119 8.80 7.61 4.23
C GLN A 119 9.10 8.57 3.07
N GLU A 120 9.51 8.05 1.91
CA GLU A 120 9.76 8.87 0.72
C GLU A 120 8.49 9.58 0.24
N VAL A 121 7.34 8.89 0.22
CA VAL A 121 6.05 9.51 -0.11
C VAL A 121 5.65 10.55 0.91
N LYS A 122 5.80 10.29 2.22
CA LYS A 122 5.50 11.25 3.29
C LYS A 122 6.30 12.53 3.17
N HIS A 123 7.59 12.43 2.89
CA HIS A 123 8.48 13.60 2.79
C HIS A 123 8.38 14.34 1.45
N SER A 124 7.67 13.79 0.47
CA SER A 124 7.43 14.43 -0.82
C SER A 124 6.46 15.62 -0.74
N ALA A 125 6.38 16.41 -1.82
CA ALA A 125 5.37 17.47 -1.89
C ALA A 125 3.92 16.90 -1.85
N ALA A 126 3.71 15.69 -2.39
CA ALA A 126 2.41 15.01 -2.31
C ALA A 126 2.05 14.62 -0.87
N GLY A 127 2.98 14.05 -0.12
CA GLY A 127 2.77 13.71 1.30
C GLY A 127 2.54 14.94 2.17
N LYS A 128 3.32 16.00 1.98
CA LYS A 128 3.13 17.29 2.66
C LYS A 128 1.77 17.89 2.37
N PHE A 129 1.34 17.85 1.08
CA PHE A 129 0.00 18.30 0.71
C PHE A 129 -1.10 17.57 1.48
N LEU A 130 -1.00 16.25 1.60
CA LEU A 130 -1.95 15.47 2.39
C LEU A 130 -1.95 15.89 3.85
N ALA A 131 -0.78 16.03 4.48
CA ALA A 131 -0.64 16.42 5.89
C ALA A 131 -1.21 17.81 6.19
N GLU A 132 -0.94 18.78 5.33
CA GLU A 132 -1.36 20.19 5.49
C GLU A 132 -2.87 20.38 5.27
N ASN A 133 -3.52 19.41 4.63
CA ASN A 133 -4.94 19.47 4.30
C ASN A 133 -5.82 18.49 5.05
N TYR A 134 -5.37 18.02 6.17
CA TYR A 134 -6.12 17.11 7.05
C TYR A 134 -7.49 17.66 7.42
N GLY A 135 -8.54 16.87 7.20
CA GLY A 135 -9.94 17.21 7.45
C GLY A 135 -10.53 18.25 6.50
N LYS A 136 -9.81 18.63 5.44
CA LYS A 136 -10.26 19.63 4.47
C LYS A 136 -10.74 18.98 3.18
N THR A 137 -11.68 19.63 2.52
CA THR A 137 -12.01 19.35 1.11
C THR A 137 -10.95 19.95 0.21
N VAL A 138 -10.37 19.12 -0.67
CA VAL A 138 -9.34 19.54 -1.62
C VAL A 138 -9.77 19.24 -3.07
N ARG A 139 -9.16 19.92 -4.03
CA ARG A 139 -9.34 19.60 -5.44
C ARG A 139 -8.36 18.49 -5.85
N ARG A 140 -8.83 17.58 -6.68
CA ARG A 140 -7.96 16.53 -7.27
C ARG A 140 -6.79 17.16 -8.03
N SER A 141 -7.01 18.25 -8.75
CA SER A 141 -5.96 18.96 -9.48
C SER A 141 -4.82 19.47 -8.60
N ASP A 142 -5.12 19.87 -7.36
CA ASP A 142 -4.10 20.38 -6.43
C ASP A 142 -3.23 19.24 -5.90
N PHE A 143 -3.85 18.09 -5.61
CA PHE A 143 -3.10 16.86 -5.29
C PHE A 143 -2.23 16.41 -6.46
N ASP A 144 -2.79 16.38 -7.69
CA ASP A 144 -2.06 16.01 -8.90
C ASP A 144 -0.87 16.95 -9.17
N ALA A 145 -1.02 18.25 -8.88
CA ALA A 145 0.07 19.22 -8.96
C ALA A 145 1.17 18.94 -7.91
N ALA A 146 0.80 18.53 -6.70
CA ALA A 146 1.76 18.15 -5.66
C ALA A 146 2.53 16.86 -6.04
N VAL A 147 1.86 15.87 -6.64
CA VAL A 147 2.52 14.67 -7.18
C VAL A 147 3.48 15.05 -8.30
N ALA A 148 3.03 15.90 -9.24
CA ALA A 148 3.86 16.36 -10.35
C ALA A 148 5.09 17.15 -9.87
N LYS A 149 4.94 17.94 -8.80
CA LYS A 149 6.06 18.65 -8.15
C LYS A 149 7.08 17.69 -7.54
N SER A 150 6.62 16.55 -7.03
CA SER A 150 7.51 15.54 -6.41
C SER A 150 8.32 14.77 -7.45
N TRP A 151 7.67 14.31 -8.53
CA TRP A 151 8.26 13.31 -9.43
C TRP A 151 7.98 13.54 -10.92
N GLY A 152 7.44 14.71 -11.28
CA GLY A 152 7.11 15.05 -12.66
C GLY A 152 5.68 14.67 -13.07
N LYS A 153 5.19 15.30 -14.15
CA LYS A 153 3.79 15.17 -14.60
C LYS A 153 3.37 13.73 -14.93
N GLN A 154 4.28 12.91 -15.43
CA GLN A 154 3.97 11.54 -15.83
C GLN A 154 3.63 10.64 -14.62
N SER A 155 4.20 10.92 -13.44
CA SER A 155 3.94 10.15 -12.22
C SER A 155 2.50 10.27 -11.73
N VAL A 156 1.77 11.33 -12.08
CA VAL A 156 0.35 11.51 -11.71
C VAL A 156 -0.51 10.31 -12.14
N LYS A 157 -0.21 9.74 -13.31
CA LYS A 157 -0.94 8.59 -13.85
C LYS A 157 -0.76 7.29 -13.04
N ALA A 158 0.22 7.26 -12.13
CA ALA A 158 0.47 6.10 -11.28
C ALA A 158 -0.39 6.09 -10.00
N PHE A 159 -1.09 7.19 -9.71
CA PHE A 159 -1.85 7.36 -8.48
C PHE A 159 -3.34 7.08 -8.71
N LYS A 160 -3.84 6.02 -8.07
CA LYS A 160 -5.26 5.69 -8.00
C LYS A 160 -5.78 6.05 -6.62
N LEU A 161 -6.78 6.91 -6.55
CA LEU A 161 -7.40 7.35 -5.32
C LEU A 161 -8.76 6.72 -5.14
N THR A 162 -8.97 6.08 -3.98
CA THR A 162 -10.26 5.49 -3.62
C THR A 162 -10.90 6.32 -2.52
N CYS A 163 -12.14 6.72 -2.77
CA CYS A 163 -12.95 7.51 -1.84
C CYS A 163 -14.22 6.76 -1.46
N HIS A 164 -14.66 6.96 -0.22
CA HIS A 164 -15.92 6.42 0.32
C HIS A 164 -16.73 7.50 1.02
N GLY A 165 -18.05 7.26 1.11
CA GLY A 165 -18.97 8.14 1.86
C GLY A 165 -19.43 9.36 1.12
N ASN A 166 -20.25 10.17 1.82
CA ASN A 166 -20.74 11.47 1.38
C ASN A 166 -20.66 12.45 2.57
N PRO A 167 -19.73 13.43 2.57
CA PRO A 167 -18.81 13.71 1.47
C PRO A 167 -17.83 12.56 1.17
N ALA A 168 -17.18 12.59 -0.01
CA ALA A 168 -16.27 11.57 -0.44
C ALA A 168 -14.93 11.71 0.32
N TYR A 169 -14.64 10.82 1.25
CA TYR A 169 -13.39 10.76 2.01
C TYR A 169 -12.36 9.91 1.29
N LEU A 170 -11.13 10.41 1.17
CA LEU A 170 -10.00 9.62 0.67
C LEU A 170 -9.62 8.54 1.70
N THR A 171 -9.84 7.29 1.35
CA THR A 171 -9.58 6.14 2.23
C THR A 171 -8.38 5.30 1.81
N GLU A 172 -8.01 5.36 0.52
CA GLU A 172 -6.88 4.58 0.01
C GLU A 172 -6.21 5.28 -1.17
N MET A 173 -4.90 5.18 -1.22
CA MET A 173 -4.08 5.60 -2.34
C MET A 173 -3.21 4.44 -2.80
N GLN A 174 -3.46 3.93 -4.01
CA GLN A 174 -2.63 2.92 -4.64
C GLN A 174 -1.65 3.59 -5.59
N ILE A 175 -0.37 3.25 -5.48
CA ILE A 175 0.71 3.79 -6.30
C ILE A 175 1.30 2.65 -7.14
N SER A 176 1.21 2.76 -8.45
CA SER A 176 1.79 1.78 -9.36
C SER A 176 3.26 2.07 -9.64
N LEU A 177 4.12 1.07 -9.44
CA LEU A 177 5.56 1.22 -9.53
C LEU A 177 6.17 0.23 -10.54
N ASN A 178 7.28 0.63 -11.13
CA ASN A 178 8.10 -0.23 -11.96
C ASN A 178 8.92 -1.19 -11.09
N ALA A 179 8.69 -2.49 -11.23
CA ALA A 179 9.39 -3.51 -10.45
C ALA A 179 10.92 -3.43 -10.57
N SER A 180 11.44 -3.03 -11.73
CA SER A 180 12.89 -2.88 -11.97
C SER A 180 13.56 -1.78 -11.13
N THR A 181 12.78 -0.84 -10.59
CA THR A 181 13.29 0.29 -9.79
C THR A 181 12.93 0.18 -8.31
N ILE A 182 12.32 -0.94 -7.90
CA ILE A 182 11.75 -1.11 -6.56
C ILE A 182 12.77 -0.92 -5.43
N ASN A 183 14.02 -1.23 -5.68
CA ASN A 183 15.11 -1.11 -4.70
C ASN A 183 15.78 0.27 -4.70
N ASN A 184 15.41 1.15 -5.63
CA ASN A 184 15.97 2.48 -5.74
C ASN A 184 15.11 3.53 -5.04
N PRO A 185 15.65 4.70 -4.66
CA PRO A 185 14.83 5.83 -4.24
C PRO A 185 13.80 6.21 -5.30
N LEU A 186 12.62 6.69 -4.86
CA LEU A 186 11.55 7.09 -5.77
C LEU A 186 11.99 8.27 -6.65
N SER A 187 11.87 8.10 -7.95
CA SER A 187 12.17 9.09 -8.98
C SER A 187 11.08 9.06 -10.05
N ALA A 188 11.12 9.95 -11.02
CA ALA A 188 10.17 9.97 -12.14
C ALA A 188 10.07 8.61 -12.87
N GLY A 189 11.18 7.87 -12.99
CA GLY A 189 11.22 6.55 -13.61
C GLY A 189 10.65 5.41 -12.76
N SER A 190 10.36 5.66 -11.48
CA SER A 190 9.82 4.64 -10.58
C SER A 190 8.34 4.37 -10.78
N PHE A 191 7.61 5.24 -11.48
CA PHE A 191 6.16 5.21 -11.59
C PHE A 191 5.68 4.58 -12.90
N ALA A 192 4.70 3.70 -12.82
CA ALA A 192 4.02 3.09 -13.96
C ALA A 192 2.57 3.57 -14.04
N PRO A 193 2.02 3.86 -15.23
CA PRO A 193 0.64 4.32 -15.34
C PRO A 193 -0.35 3.23 -14.92
N GLN A 194 -1.42 3.63 -14.25
CA GLN A 194 -2.57 2.77 -13.95
C GLN A 194 -3.69 2.96 -14.98
N PRO A 195 -4.50 1.92 -15.23
CA PRO A 195 -5.60 2.01 -16.18
C PRO A 195 -6.72 2.97 -15.72
N HIS A 196 -6.87 3.15 -14.40
CA HIS A 196 -7.93 3.97 -13.81
C HIS A 196 -7.40 4.87 -12.69
N PRO A 197 -7.81 6.15 -12.64
CA PRO A 197 -7.39 7.09 -11.60
C PRO A 197 -8.07 6.87 -10.24
N GLY A 198 -8.98 5.90 -10.12
CA GLY A 198 -9.81 5.67 -8.95
C GLY A 198 -11.20 6.31 -9.07
N ASN A 199 -11.92 6.37 -7.96
CA ASN A 199 -13.29 6.87 -7.89
C ASN A 199 -13.43 8.21 -7.16
N CYS A 200 -12.34 8.78 -6.63
CA CYS A 200 -12.37 10.14 -6.10
C CYS A 200 -12.71 11.13 -7.21
N GLY A 201 -13.72 11.95 -7.00
CA GLY A 201 -14.16 12.97 -7.95
C GLY A 201 -13.19 14.14 -8.09
N LYS A 202 -13.69 15.25 -8.64
CA LYS A 202 -12.90 16.50 -8.75
C LYS A 202 -12.53 17.09 -7.40
N GLN A 203 -13.28 16.78 -6.35
CA GLN A 203 -13.03 17.18 -4.97
C GLN A 203 -13.25 15.99 -4.05
N PHE A 204 -12.49 15.93 -2.97
CA PHE A 204 -12.61 14.93 -1.92
C PHE A 204 -12.08 15.47 -0.60
N VAL A 205 -12.47 14.84 0.50
CA VAL A 205 -11.99 15.18 1.84
C VAL A 205 -10.77 14.31 2.16
N ILE A 206 -9.71 14.91 2.67
CA ILE A 206 -8.61 14.17 3.28
C ILE A 206 -9.05 13.83 4.69
N ASP A 207 -9.30 12.55 4.93
CA ASP A 207 -9.83 12.10 6.21
C ASP A 207 -8.81 12.34 7.34
N LYS A 208 -9.31 12.66 8.52
CA LYS A 208 -8.49 12.71 9.72
C LYS A 208 -8.32 11.29 10.24
N ALA A 209 -7.09 10.79 10.26
CA ALA A 209 -6.82 9.49 10.85
C ALA A 209 -7.36 9.45 12.31
N GLY A 210 -8.15 8.42 12.60
CA GLY A 210 -8.62 8.18 13.96
C GLY A 210 -9.85 8.99 14.40
N TYR A 211 -10.68 9.49 13.49
CA TYR A 211 -11.99 10.10 13.81
C TYR A 211 -13.14 9.31 13.20
#